data_ccc462a3abf9038ad02ffa6921014c60
#
_entry.id   ccc462a3abf9038ad02ffa6921014c60
#
_cell.length_a   1.000
_cell.length_b   1.000
_cell.length_c   1.000
_cell.angle_alpha   90.00
_cell.angle_beta   90.00
_cell.angle_gamma   90.00
#
_symmetry.space_group_name_H-M   'P 1'
#
loop_
_entity.id
_entity.type
_entity.pdbx_description
1 polymer ?
#
loop_
_entity_poly.entity_id
_entity_poly.type
_entity_poly.pdbx_seq_one_letter_code
_entity_poly.pdbx_strand_id
1 'polypeptide(L)'
;MKTIGLFYAMNAAKTSHIAEKIREDLGGVKVIEVVLIEKAWQNDFQAYDNMIVGASTWFDGELPTYWDELLPELRTMKLKGKKVAIFGLGDQIRYPENFADGIGLLAEVFEEDEATLVGFTSSEGYTFERSKALRGEQWCGLVVDLDNQSEQAE
;
A
#
# COMPACT_ATOMS: atom_id res chain seq x y z
N MET A 1 19.60 -12.29 -3.40
CA MET A 1 18.30 -11.75 -2.94
C MET A 1 17.49 -11.30 -4.15
N LYS A 2 16.22 -11.66 -4.20
CA LYS A 2 15.34 -11.24 -5.29
C LYS A 2 15.01 -9.75 -5.17
N THR A 3 14.97 -9.06 -6.30
CA THR A 3 14.57 -7.66 -6.36
C THR A 3 13.10 -7.51 -5.95
N ILE A 4 12.82 -6.47 -5.19
CA ILE A 4 11.46 -6.14 -4.76
C ILE A 4 10.94 -4.99 -5.62
N GLY A 5 9.74 -5.14 -6.18
CA GLY A 5 9.07 -4.05 -6.89
C GLY A 5 8.33 -3.15 -5.90
N LEU A 6 8.59 -1.85 -5.94
CA LEU A 6 7.94 -0.86 -5.09
C LEU A 6 7.05 0.02 -5.96
N PHE A 7 5.73 -0.13 -5.78
CA PHE A 7 4.71 0.50 -6.63
C PHE A 7 4.00 1.62 -5.87
N TYR A 8 4.08 2.83 -6.38
CA TYR A 8 3.35 3.97 -5.82
C TYR A 8 3.16 5.07 -6.87
N ALA A 9 2.26 6.02 -6.62
CA ALA A 9 1.98 7.12 -7.53
C ALA A 9 2.98 8.27 -7.37
N MET A 10 3.51 8.76 -8.47
CA MET A 10 4.50 9.85 -8.48
C MET A 10 3.95 11.15 -7.92
N ASN A 11 2.69 11.44 -8.19
CA ASN A 11 2.05 12.71 -7.79
C ASN A 11 1.54 12.73 -6.35
N ALA A 12 1.74 11.65 -5.61
CA ALA A 12 1.34 11.58 -4.21
C ALA A 12 2.56 11.88 -3.31
N ALA A 13 2.78 13.16 -3.01
CA ALA A 13 3.99 13.60 -2.31
C ALA A 13 4.24 12.90 -0.97
N LYS A 14 3.21 12.75 -0.14
CA LYS A 14 3.33 12.07 1.15
C LYS A 14 3.62 10.57 0.99
N THR A 15 2.93 9.92 0.04
CA THR A 15 3.17 8.52 -0.28
C THR A 15 4.59 8.31 -0.79
N SER A 16 5.06 9.18 -1.68
CA SER A 16 6.41 9.13 -2.22
C SER A 16 7.46 9.27 -1.11
N HIS A 17 7.23 10.14 -0.14
CA HIS A 17 8.13 10.33 0.99
C HIS A 17 8.29 9.04 1.79
N ILE A 18 7.20 8.36 2.12
CA ILE A 18 7.23 7.09 2.85
C ILE A 18 7.85 5.99 1.99
N ALA A 19 7.53 5.94 0.70
CA ALA A 19 8.11 4.97 -0.23
C ALA A 19 9.64 5.07 -0.26
N GLU A 20 10.19 6.28 -0.30
CA GLU A 20 11.64 6.48 -0.28
C GLU A 20 12.27 6.03 1.04
N LYS A 21 11.63 6.26 2.18
CA LYS A 21 12.11 5.76 3.47
C LYS A 21 12.14 4.23 3.49
N ILE A 22 11.09 3.59 3.00
CA ILE A 22 11.03 2.13 2.90
C ILE A 22 12.18 1.61 2.02
N ARG A 23 12.40 2.25 0.87
CA ARG A 23 13.47 1.86 -0.04
C ARG A 23 14.85 1.94 0.62
N GLU A 24 15.13 3.05 1.29
CA GLU A 24 16.40 3.26 1.99
C GLU A 24 16.62 2.22 3.08
N ASP A 25 15.59 1.96 3.90
CA ASP A 25 15.68 1.02 5.01
C ASP A 25 15.87 -0.43 4.57
N LEU A 26 15.37 -0.79 3.38
CA LEU A 26 15.44 -2.17 2.87
C LEU A 26 16.64 -2.43 1.96
N GLY A 27 17.55 -1.49 1.80
CA GLY A 27 18.80 -1.72 1.06
C GLY A 27 18.99 -0.90 -0.21
N GLY A 28 18.08 0.03 -0.48
CA GLY A 28 18.23 0.98 -1.58
C GLY A 28 18.07 0.36 -2.96
N VAL A 29 18.69 1.00 -3.95
CA VAL A 29 18.53 0.64 -5.38
C VAL A 29 19.00 -0.76 -5.75
N LYS A 30 19.81 -1.38 -4.91
CA LYS A 30 20.31 -2.75 -5.17
C LYS A 30 19.24 -3.81 -4.91
N VAL A 31 18.24 -3.49 -4.09
CA VAL A 31 17.20 -4.44 -3.65
C VAL A 31 15.84 -4.01 -4.16
N ILE A 32 15.58 -2.72 -4.27
CA ILE A 32 14.29 -2.14 -4.60
C ILE A 32 14.31 -1.49 -5.98
N GLU A 33 13.40 -1.91 -6.85
CA GLU A 33 13.07 -1.23 -8.10
C GLU A 33 11.76 -0.48 -7.95
N VAL A 34 11.78 0.82 -8.25
CA VAL A 34 10.59 1.66 -8.18
C VAL A 34 9.80 1.55 -9.48
N VAL A 35 8.51 1.29 -9.36
CA VAL A 35 7.58 1.28 -10.49
C VAL A 35 6.46 2.28 -10.20
N LEU A 36 6.39 3.35 -10.99
CA LEU A 36 5.37 4.38 -10.81
C LEU A 36 4.03 3.90 -11.37
N ILE A 37 2.98 4.01 -10.58
CA ILE A 37 1.65 3.50 -10.94
C ILE A 37 1.12 4.14 -12.22
N GLU A 38 1.42 5.42 -12.46
CA GLU A 38 1.01 6.12 -13.67
C GLU A 38 1.53 5.46 -14.95
N LYS A 39 2.57 4.63 -14.83
CA LYS A 39 3.23 3.95 -15.95
C LYS A 39 3.16 2.44 -15.85
N ALA A 40 2.54 1.91 -14.78
CA ALA A 40 2.49 0.48 -14.53
C ALA A 40 1.40 -0.22 -15.34
N TRP A 41 1.67 -1.45 -15.70
CA TRP A 41 0.71 -2.33 -16.35
C TRP A 41 0.86 -3.75 -15.81
N GLN A 42 0.06 -4.69 -16.28
CA GLN A 42 0.07 -6.08 -15.80
C GLN A 42 1.48 -6.71 -15.76
N ASN A 43 2.26 -6.48 -16.83
CA ASN A 43 3.61 -7.06 -16.92
C ASN A 43 4.53 -6.64 -15.78
N ASP A 44 4.36 -5.41 -15.29
CA ASP A 44 5.18 -4.91 -14.20
C ASP A 44 4.93 -5.68 -12.91
N PHE A 45 3.66 -6.00 -12.63
CA PHE A 45 3.30 -6.80 -11.46
C PHE A 45 3.74 -8.26 -11.59
N GLN A 46 3.73 -8.80 -12.82
CA GLN A 46 4.19 -10.17 -13.06
C GLN A 46 5.72 -10.31 -12.94
N ALA A 47 6.45 -9.22 -13.11
CA ALA A 47 7.92 -9.23 -13.13
C ALA A 47 8.56 -9.51 -11.78
N TYR A 48 7.84 -9.32 -10.67
CA TYR A 48 8.40 -9.46 -9.33
C TYR A 48 7.71 -10.56 -8.55
N ASP A 49 8.49 -11.33 -7.78
CA ASP A 49 7.95 -12.31 -6.83
C ASP A 49 7.55 -11.65 -5.52
N ASN A 50 8.22 -10.56 -5.17
CA ASN A 50 7.95 -9.78 -3.98
C ASN A 50 7.66 -8.33 -4.36
N MET A 51 6.55 -7.80 -3.84
CA MET A 51 6.11 -6.44 -4.16
C MET A 51 5.73 -5.67 -2.90
N ILE A 52 5.98 -4.37 -2.93
CA ILE A 52 5.47 -3.43 -1.94
C ILE A 52 4.62 -2.44 -2.72
N VAL A 53 3.36 -2.28 -2.34
CA VAL A 53 2.45 -1.37 -3.01
C VAL A 53 1.94 -0.33 -2.02
N GLY A 54 1.85 0.91 -2.45
CA GLY A 54 1.46 2.00 -1.56
C GLY A 54 0.46 2.95 -2.17
N ALA A 55 -0.47 3.42 -1.32
CA ALA A 55 -1.49 4.38 -1.71
C ALA A 55 -1.97 5.20 -0.50
N SER A 56 -2.42 6.43 -0.76
CA SER A 56 -3.19 7.17 0.21
C SER A 56 -4.68 6.82 0.07
N THR A 57 -5.48 7.20 1.05
CA THR A 57 -6.93 7.08 1.00
C THR A 57 -7.50 8.45 0.70
N TRP A 58 -8.32 8.55 -0.36
CA TRP A 58 -8.94 9.80 -0.78
C TRP A 58 -10.41 9.83 -0.37
N PHE A 59 -10.93 11.03 -0.08
CA PHE A 59 -12.36 11.30 0.18
C PHE A 59 -13.00 10.29 1.14
N ASP A 60 -14.07 9.67 0.72
CA ASP A 60 -14.85 8.73 1.54
C ASP A 60 -14.31 7.29 1.50
N GLY A 61 -13.01 7.15 1.59
CA GLY A 61 -12.37 5.84 1.61
C GLY A 61 -11.99 5.30 0.22
N GLU A 62 -11.83 6.19 -0.75
CA GLU A 62 -11.52 5.82 -2.13
C GLU A 62 -10.02 5.71 -2.38
N LEU A 63 -9.65 4.88 -3.33
CA LEU A 63 -8.28 4.86 -3.84
C LEU A 63 -8.03 6.07 -4.75
N PRO A 64 -6.78 6.56 -4.78
CA PRO A 64 -6.40 7.57 -5.77
C PRO A 64 -6.68 7.11 -7.19
N THR A 65 -6.97 8.06 -8.07
CA THR A 65 -7.38 7.81 -9.45
C THR A 65 -6.51 6.81 -10.22
N TYR A 66 -5.20 6.90 -10.07
CA TYR A 66 -4.28 6.01 -10.80
C TYR A 66 -4.46 4.54 -10.40
N TRP A 67 -4.64 4.27 -9.12
CA TRP A 67 -4.94 2.93 -8.66
C TRP A 67 -6.31 2.47 -9.14
N ASP A 68 -7.30 3.34 -9.04
CA ASP A 68 -8.68 3.03 -9.42
C ASP A 68 -8.79 2.66 -10.90
N GLU A 69 -8.07 3.38 -11.75
CA GLU A 69 -8.00 3.08 -13.20
C GLU A 69 -7.32 1.73 -13.49
N LEU A 70 -6.37 1.34 -12.66
CA LEU A 70 -5.61 0.10 -12.85
C LEU A 70 -6.32 -1.15 -12.28
N LEU A 71 -7.23 -0.97 -11.32
CA LEU A 71 -7.88 -2.10 -10.64
C LEU A 71 -8.57 -3.10 -11.58
N PRO A 72 -9.32 -2.69 -12.62
CA PRO A 72 -9.95 -3.66 -13.52
C PRO A 72 -8.93 -4.59 -14.17
N GLU A 73 -7.75 -4.10 -14.49
CA GLU A 73 -6.68 -4.89 -15.09
C GLU A 73 -6.04 -5.82 -14.06
N LEU A 74 -5.86 -5.32 -12.83
CA LEU A 74 -5.31 -6.14 -11.75
C LEU A 74 -6.23 -7.31 -11.41
N ARG A 75 -7.55 -7.11 -11.45
CA ARG A 75 -8.52 -8.15 -11.12
C ARG A 75 -8.51 -9.34 -12.07
N THR A 76 -7.90 -9.21 -13.23
CA THR A 76 -7.77 -10.30 -14.21
C THR A 76 -6.46 -11.08 -14.06
N MET A 77 -5.57 -10.63 -13.19
CA MET A 77 -4.25 -11.25 -13.02
C MET A 77 -4.30 -12.43 -12.05
N LYS A 78 -3.30 -13.30 -12.17
CA LYS A 78 -3.06 -14.38 -11.23
C LYS A 78 -1.68 -14.21 -10.64
N LEU A 79 -1.64 -13.98 -9.35
CA LEU A 79 -0.40 -13.67 -8.62
C LEU A 79 -0.05 -14.75 -7.59
N LYS A 80 -0.51 -15.97 -7.81
CA LYS A 80 -0.23 -17.10 -6.93
C LYS A 80 1.28 -17.30 -6.78
N GLY A 81 1.71 -17.46 -5.53
CA GLY A 81 3.13 -17.63 -5.22
C GLY A 81 3.88 -16.31 -5.00
N LYS A 82 3.24 -15.18 -5.28
CA LYS A 82 3.83 -13.87 -5.04
C LYS A 82 3.46 -13.34 -3.67
N LYS A 83 4.35 -12.53 -3.09
CA LYS A 83 4.13 -11.89 -1.79
C LYS A 83 3.98 -10.40 -1.98
N VAL A 84 2.96 -9.82 -1.35
CA VAL A 84 2.66 -8.40 -1.45
C VAL A 84 2.54 -7.79 -0.06
N ALA A 85 3.34 -6.77 0.20
CA ALA A 85 3.21 -5.92 1.38
C ALA A 85 2.57 -4.60 0.94
N ILE A 86 1.66 -4.08 1.76
CA ILE A 86 0.94 -2.85 1.44
C ILE A 86 1.29 -1.79 2.48
N PHE A 87 1.52 -0.56 2.03
CA PHE A 87 1.59 0.57 2.92
C PHE A 87 0.61 1.64 2.46
N GLY A 88 0.19 2.49 3.36
CA GLY A 88 -0.72 3.54 2.98
C GLY A 88 -0.80 4.64 4.02
N LEU A 89 -1.35 5.76 3.59
CA LEU A 89 -1.53 6.92 4.42
C LEU A 89 -3.01 7.19 4.66
N GLY A 90 -3.29 7.74 5.83
CA GLY A 90 -4.63 8.18 6.21
C GLY A 90 -4.54 9.28 7.23
N ASP A 91 -5.69 9.88 7.55
CA ASP A 91 -5.84 10.91 8.55
C ASP A 91 -6.94 10.48 9.52
N GLN A 92 -6.55 10.01 10.70
CA GLN A 92 -7.50 9.44 11.67
C GLN A 92 -8.40 10.47 12.32
N ILE A 93 -8.01 11.74 12.29
CA ILE A 93 -8.81 12.83 12.87
C ILE A 93 -9.86 13.34 11.89
N ARG A 94 -9.48 13.60 10.64
CA ARG A 94 -10.42 14.09 9.63
C ARG A 94 -11.30 12.99 9.05
N TYR A 95 -10.79 11.78 8.94
CA TYR A 95 -11.47 10.67 8.27
C TYR A 95 -11.49 9.41 9.14
N PRO A 96 -12.08 9.49 10.35
CA PRO A 96 -12.09 8.33 11.26
C PRO A 96 -13.01 7.19 10.82
N GLU A 97 -13.99 7.46 9.96
CA GLU A 97 -14.97 6.45 9.52
C GLU A 97 -14.44 5.59 8.37
N ASN A 98 -13.42 6.06 7.66
CA ASN A 98 -12.81 5.35 6.53
C ASN A 98 -11.30 5.45 6.55
N PHE A 99 -10.74 5.41 7.75
CA PHE A 99 -9.31 5.56 7.96
C PHE A 99 -8.51 4.47 7.23
N ALA A 100 -7.59 4.91 6.38
CA ALA A 100 -6.70 4.01 5.62
C ALA A 100 -7.43 2.95 4.77
N ASP A 101 -8.66 3.21 4.37
CA ASP A 101 -9.45 2.26 3.58
C ASP A 101 -8.77 1.84 2.27
N GLY A 102 -7.95 2.71 1.68
CA GLY A 102 -7.20 2.39 0.47
C GLY A 102 -6.33 1.15 0.62
N ILE A 103 -5.74 0.93 1.79
CA ILE A 103 -4.97 -0.28 2.09
C ILE A 103 -5.87 -1.52 2.01
N GLY A 104 -7.05 -1.45 2.60
CA GLY A 104 -8.01 -2.55 2.59
C GLY A 104 -8.51 -2.88 1.19
N LEU A 105 -8.74 -1.86 0.36
CA LEU A 105 -9.16 -2.05 -1.02
C LEU A 105 -8.08 -2.74 -1.85
N LEU A 106 -6.82 -2.32 -1.70
CA LEU A 106 -5.70 -2.99 -2.37
C LEU A 106 -5.53 -4.43 -1.88
N ALA A 107 -5.67 -4.64 -0.58
CA ALA A 107 -5.55 -5.98 0.00
C ALA A 107 -6.57 -6.95 -0.61
N GLU A 108 -7.82 -6.52 -0.75
CA GLU A 108 -8.86 -7.34 -1.37
C GLU A 108 -8.49 -7.76 -2.80
N VAL A 109 -8.01 -6.82 -3.60
CA VAL A 109 -7.65 -7.08 -5.00
C VAL A 109 -6.51 -8.10 -5.09
N PHE A 110 -5.44 -7.91 -4.31
CA PHE A 110 -4.30 -8.82 -4.36
C PHE A 110 -4.65 -10.20 -3.79
N GLU A 111 -5.52 -10.28 -2.79
CA GLU A 111 -6.02 -11.55 -2.27
C GLU A 111 -6.86 -12.29 -3.31
N GLU A 112 -7.73 -11.58 -4.04
CA GLU A 112 -8.51 -12.16 -5.13
C GLU A 112 -7.60 -12.70 -6.24
N ASP A 113 -6.47 -12.08 -6.47
CA ASP A 113 -5.47 -12.52 -7.43
C ASP A 113 -4.58 -13.66 -6.91
N GLU A 114 -4.89 -14.18 -5.73
CA GLU A 114 -4.20 -15.29 -5.07
C GLU A 114 -2.80 -14.96 -4.54
N ALA A 115 -2.43 -13.68 -4.46
CA ALA A 115 -1.18 -13.27 -3.82
C ALA A 115 -1.27 -13.47 -2.30
N THR A 116 -0.12 -13.67 -1.68
CA THR A 116 -0.03 -13.77 -0.21
C THR A 116 0.31 -12.40 0.36
N LEU A 117 -0.57 -11.88 1.21
CA LEU A 117 -0.28 -10.62 1.90
C LEU A 117 0.70 -10.84 3.04
N VAL A 118 1.67 -9.95 3.16
CA VAL A 118 2.68 -9.96 4.23
C VAL A 118 2.81 -8.55 4.82
N GLY A 119 3.52 -8.43 5.94
CA GLY A 119 3.80 -7.11 6.52
C GLY A 119 2.64 -6.52 7.34
N PHE A 120 1.84 -7.37 7.97
CA PHE A 120 0.79 -6.90 8.88
C PHE A 120 1.42 -6.18 10.07
N THR A 121 0.78 -5.11 10.53
CA THR A 121 1.26 -4.30 11.65
C THR A 121 0.18 -4.11 12.70
N SER A 122 0.59 -3.74 13.92
CA SER A 122 -0.34 -3.50 15.02
C SER A 122 -1.20 -2.25 14.77
N SER A 123 -2.47 -2.32 15.12
CA SER A 123 -3.37 -1.18 15.11
C SER A 123 -3.31 -0.35 16.40
N GLU A 124 -2.48 -0.76 17.35
CA GLU A 124 -2.32 -0.04 18.62
C GLU A 124 -1.78 1.37 18.41
N GLY A 125 -2.35 2.34 19.11
CA GLY A 125 -1.93 3.74 19.00
C GLY A 125 -2.72 4.57 18.00
N TYR A 126 -3.68 3.98 17.32
CA TYR A 126 -4.55 4.68 16.36
C TYR A 126 -5.95 4.86 16.93
N THR A 127 -6.55 6.02 16.70
CA THR A 127 -7.91 6.34 17.14
C THR A 127 -8.78 6.62 15.91
N PHE A 128 -9.71 5.74 15.60
CA PHE A 128 -10.57 5.82 14.42
C PHE A 128 -11.88 5.07 14.71
N GLU A 129 -12.87 5.25 13.85
CA GLU A 129 -14.14 4.56 14.00
C GLU A 129 -14.19 3.26 13.19
N ARG A 130 -13.79 3.31 11.92
CA ARG A 130 -13.82 2.15 11.03
C ARG A 130 -12.67 2.20 10.03
N SER A 131 -12.18 1.02 9.64
CA SER A 131 -11.19 0.90 8.58
C SER A 131 -11.30 -0.44 7.87
N LYS A 132 -11.28 -0.42 6.55
CA LYS A 132 -11.21 -1.64 5.71
C LYS A 132 -9.85 -2.31 5.79
N ALA A 133 -8.84 -1.60 6.28
CA ALA A 133 -7.50 -2.14 6.45
C ALA A 133 -7.36 -3.02 7.70
N LEU A 134 -8.34 -2.99 8.59
CA LEU A 134 -8.27 -3.72 9.85
C LEU A 134 -8.62 -5.20 9.66
N ARG A 135 -7.77 -6.07 10.17
CA ARG A 135 -7.94 -7.53 10.20
C ARG A 135 -7.75 -7.98 11.65
N GLY A 136 -8.84 -8.12 12.39
CA GLY A 136 -8.76 -8.37 13.83
C GLY A 136 -8.17 -7.15 14.54
N GLU A 137 -7.04 -7.35 15.22
CA GLU A 137 -6.32 -6.28 15.92
C GLU A 137 -5.12 -5.76 15.15
N GLN A 138 -4.97 -6.17 13.90
CA GLN A 138 -3.84 -5.78 13.05
C GLN A 138 -4.29 -5.07 11.79
N TRP A 139 -3.44 -4.17 11.30
CA TRP A 139 -3.55 -3.65 9.95
C TRP A 139 -3.05 -4.69 8.94
N CYS A 140 -3.69 -4.80 7.80
CA CYS A 140 -3.22 -5.69 6.74
C CYS A 140 -2.04 -5.12 5.94
N GLY A 141 -1.40 -4.09 6.46
CA GLY A 141 -0.22 -3.46 5.89
C GLY A 141 0.37 -2.46 6.88
N LEU A 142 1.22 -1.58 6.40
CA LEU A 142 1.80 -0.48 7.17
C LEU A 142 0.95 0.77 7.00
N VAL A 143 0.33 1.22 8.09
CA VAL A 143 -0.50 2.42 8.10
C VAL A 143 0.30 3.59 8.67
N VAL A 144 0.34 4.70 7.95
CA VAL A 144 1.06 5.91 8.37
C VAL A 144 0.10 7.11 8.37
N ASP A 145 0.07 7.85 9.46
CA ASP A 145 -0.69 9.08 9.60
C ASP A 145 0.27 10.24 9.81
N LEU A 146 0.79 10.80 8.70
CA LEU A 146 1.75 11.91 8.75
C LEU A 146 1.14 13.20 9.28
N ASP A 147 -0.16 13.38 9.14
CA ASP A 147 -0.83 14.60 9.59
C ASP A 147 -0.91 14.69 11.12
N ASN A 148 -1.05 13.56 11.78
CA ASN A 148 -1.28 13.49 13.24
C ASN A 148 -0.17 12.77 14.02
N GLN A 149 0.59 11.89 13.38
CA GLN A 149 1.59 11.04 14.02
C GLN A 149 2.90 10.98 13.20
N SER A 150 3.39 12.13 12.77
CA SER A 150 4.59 12.19 11.91
C SER A 150 5.84 11.54 12.52
N GLU A 151 6.00 11.59 13.84
CA GLU A 151 7.13 10.97 14.55
C GLU A 151 7.14 9.44 14.48
N GLN A 152 5.97 8.82 14.30
CA GLN A 152 5.89 7.36 14.17
C GLN A 152 6.25 6.87 12.77
N ALA A 153 6.31 7.76 11.80
CA ALA A 153 6.74 7.42 10.44
C ALA A 153 8.23 7.10 10.37
N GLU A 154 8.97 7.47 11.37
CA GLU A 154 10.40 7.18 11.47
C GLU A 154 10.63 5.87 12.24
#